data_0a6037adc8fa7ac484643d04c2f2b94b
#
_entry.id   0a6037adc8fa7ac484643d04c2f2b94b
#
_cell.length_a   1.000
_cell.length_b   1.000
_cell.length_c   1.000
_cell.angle_alpha   90.00
_cell.angle_beta   90.00
_cell.angle_gamma   90.00
#
_symmetry.space_group_name_H-M   'P 1'
#
loop_
_entity.id
_entity.type
_entity.pdbx_description
1 polymer ?
#
loop_
_entity_poly.entity_id
_entity_poly.type
_entity_poly.pdbx_seq_one_letter_code
_entity_poly.pdbx_strand_id
1 'polypeptide(L)'
;MPKLTYRVLYNQDCTNLFAVTREPMEARHVEQMVDEVADAGADVMLVNPNAQRVNYPSKVWQTFWDGFAPDSREFFGPVPDADVPGRRHWVSQMKRLADQGCDYLACALARCRKRGIAPGVTIRMNDVHDVPWPGSNLFGRFYMAHPELRLSNPPVCTWAGAGLNYEHAAVREHYLGLIGEIVTGYDLEVLELDFLRFPCYFPRSEFERHCEIMTDFIREVRRLIDGSGKRIALIPRVAAAPAAARELGFDVGAWAGEGLVDGVTFGAFFTTAWTMPVDEYRRLVGDGVALYASTDYAADRRRHLPARNLPLDEQMLRGFAAGHLAAGADGVCLFNFFCAREGPQPTDPLFAAIRDLGSLEGLRQKPRLHTVTGLASQPEADGPVQT
;
A
#
# COMPACT_ATOMS: atom_id res chain seq x y z
N MET A 1 -15.67 7.08 16.25
CA MET A 1 -16.21 5.69 16.18
C MET A 1 -15.67 4.87 17.35
N PRO A 2 -16.26 3.70 17.73
CA PRO A 2 -15.57 2.80 18.66
C PRO A 2 -14.24 2.36 18.02
N LYS A 3 -13.25 2.06 18.86
CA LYS A 3 -11.94 1.58 18.42
C LYS A 3 -12.09 0.35 17.53
N LEU A 4 -11.29 0.28 16.46
CA LEU A 4 -11.29 -0.86 15.54
C LEU A 4 -10.82 -2.13 16.26
N THR A 5 -11.45 -3.25 15.92
CA THR A 5 -11.17 -4.58 16.52
C THR A 5 -10.47 -5.55 15.58
N TYR A 6 -10.17 -5.13 14.35
CA TYR A 6 -9.40 -5.93 13.40
C TYR A 6 -8.01 -6.25 13.96
N ARG A 7 -7.53 -7.44 13.69
CA ARG A 7 -6.24 -7.94 14.17
C ARG A 7 -5.23 -8.15 13.06
N VAL A 8 -5.69 -8.57 11.88
CA VAL A 8 -4.84 -8.88 10.74
C VAL A 8 -5.37 -8.18 9.50
N LEU A 9 -4.59 -7.23 8.98
CA LEU A 9 -4.83 -6.55 7.73
C LEU A 9 -3.91 -7.15 6.65
N TYR A 10 -4.46 -7.49 5.49
CA TYR A 10 -3.71 -8.02 4.36
C TYR A 10 -3.79 -7.06 3.17
N ASN A 11 -2.65 -6.57 2.71
CA ASN A 11 -2.55 -5.65 1.57
C ASN A 11 -2.32 -6.43 0.28
N GLN A 12 -3.15 -6.17 -0.74
CA GLN A 12 -3.07 -6.79 -2.07
C GLN A 12 -2.76 -5.74 -3.14
N ASP A 13 -1.73 -5.98 -3.94
CA ASP A 13 -1.26 -5.09 -5.00
C ASP A 13 -2.22 -4.95 -6.19
N CYS A 14 -2.10 -3.85 -6.92
CA CYS A 14 -2.93 -3.55 -8.09
C CYS A 14 -2.61 -4.37 -9.34
N THR A 15 -1.44 -4.96 -9.44
CA THR A 15 -0.97 -5.67 -10.66
C THR A 15 -0.70 -7.15 -10.46
N ASN A 16 -0.40 -7.56 -9.22
CA ASN A 16 0.08 -8.91 -8.91
C ASN A 16 -0.83 -10.02 -9.46
N LEU A 17 -2.14 -10.00 -9.14
CA LEU A 17 -3.09 -11.01 -9.61
C LEU A 17 -3.01 -11.19 -11.13
N PHE A 18 -2.98 -10.08 -11.86
CA PHE A 18 -2.94 -10.07 -13.32
C PHE A 18 -1.60 -10.54 -13.89
N ALA A 19 -0.51 -10.31 -13.14
CA ALA A 19 0.83 -10.72 -13.55
C ALA A 19 1.05 -12.23 -13.34
N VAL A 20 0.52 -12.80 -12.27
CA VAL A 20 0.76 -14.22 -11.92
C VAL A 20 -0.25 -15.18 -12.55
N THR A 21 -1.46 -14.71 -12.87
CA THR A 21 -2.50 -15.56 -13.50
C THR A 21 -2.16 -15.86 -14.94
N ARG A 22 -1.92 -17.13 -15.25
CA ARG A 22 -1.54 -17.58 -16.61
C ARG A 22 -2.73 -17.90 -17.50
N GLU A 23 -3.85 -18.32 -16.89
CA GLU A 23 -5.11 -18.53 -17.59
C GLU A 23 -5.73 -17.20 -18.02
N PRO A 24 -6.63 -17.20 -19.01
CA PRO A 24 -7.40 -16.02 -19.37
C PRO A 24 -8.19 -15.51 -18.16
N MET A 25 -7.99 -14.23 -17.80
CA MET A 25 -8.60 -13.62 -16.62
C MET A 25 -10.13 -13.65 -16.67
N GLU A 26 -10.73 -14.03 -15.56
CA GLU A 26 -12.16 -14.06 -15.30
C GLU A 26 -12.44 -13.63 -13.85
N ALA A 27 -13.69 -13.27 -13.55
CA ALA A 27 -14.11 -12.88 -12.20
C ALA A 27 -13.77 -13.92 -11.13
N ARG A 28 -13.82 -15.23 -11.46
CA ARG A 28 -13.47 -16.32 -10.52
C ARG A 28 -12.05 -16.20 -9.96
N HIS A 29 -11.09 -15.65 -10.71
CA HIS A 29 -9.72 -15.48 -10.23
C HIS A 29 -9.63 -14.36 -9.18
N VAL A 30 -10.44 -13.30 -9.33
CA VAL A 30 -10.56 -12.25 -8.30
C VAL A 30 -11.21 -12.83 -7.04
N GLU A 31 -12.27 -13.61 -7.21
CA GLU A 31 -12.93 -14.27 -6.09
C GLU A 31 -12.00 -15.24 -5.35
N GLN A 32 -11.23 -16.05 -6.07
CA GLN A 32 -10.27 -17.01 -5.50
C GLN A 32 -9.17 -16.29 -4.70
N MET A 33 -8.63 -15.17 -5.22
CA MET A 33 -7.65 -14.36 -4.51
C MET A 33 -8.18 -13.89 -3.13
N VAL A 34 -9.44 -13.46 -3.08
CA VAL A 34 -10.09 -13.06 -1.82
C VAL A 34 -10.32 -14.27 -0.92
N ASP A 35 -10.75 -15.39 -1.49
CA ASP A 35 -10.99 -16.63 -0.74
C ASP A 35 -9.75 -17.11 -0.01
N GLU A 36 -8.59 -17.10 -0.66
CA GLU A 36 -7.31 -17.51 -0.06
C GLU A 36 -6.94 -16.63 1.13
N VAL A 37 -7.13 -15.32 1.02
CA VAL A 37 -6.86 -14.37 2.12
C VAL A 37 -7.83 -14.56 3.28
N ALA A 38 -9.10 -14.79 2.98
CA ALA A 38 -10.12 -15.07 3.99
C ALA A 38 -9.88 -16.41 4.70
N ASP A 39 -9.52 -17.45 3.94
CA ASP A 39 -9.18 -18.77 4.48
C ASP A 39 -7.91 -18.73 5.34
N ALA A 40 -6.98 -17.83 5.03
CA ALA A 40 -5.80 -17.56 5.84
C ALA A 40 -6.14 -16.89 7.19
N GLY A 41 -7.33 -16.32 7.35
CA GLY A 41 -7.80 -15.72 8.59
C GLY A 41 -7.45 -14.23 8.74
N ALA A 42 -7.29 -13.51 7.65
CA ALA A 42 -7.24 -12.04 7.69
C ALA A 42 -8.61 -11.46 8.04
N ASP A 43 -8.62 -10.37 8.83
CA ASP A 43 -9.87 -9.67 9.17
C ASP A 43 -10.25 -8.64 8.10
N VAL A 44 -9.26 -8.06 7.45
CA VAL A 44 -9.42 -7.02 6.41
C VAL A 44 -8.55 -7.37 5.22
N MET A 45 -9.11 -7.29 4.03
CA MET A 45 -8.32 -7.29 2.80
C MET A 45 -8.30 -5.87 2.22
N LEU A 46 -7.12 -5.27 2.16
CA LEU A 46 -6.87 -3.97 1.58
C LEU A 46 -6.50 -4.13 0.10
N VAL A 47 -7.46 -3.91 -0.78
CA VAL A 47 -7.27 -4.03 -2.24
C VAL A 47 -6.69 -2.73 -2.78
N ASN A 48 -5.54 -2.78 -3.44
CA ASN A 48 -4.93 -1.60 -4.06
C ASN A 48 -5.46 -1.40 -5.49
N PRO A 49 -6.11 -0.25 -5.79
CA PRO A 49 -6.65 0.02 -7.11
C PRO A 49 -5.68 0.77 -8.02
N ASN A 50 -4.56 1.31 -7.52
CA ASN A 50 -3.77 2.28 -8.26
C ASN A 50 -2.24 2.17 -8.13
N ALA A 51 -1.56 2.55 -9.20
CA ALA A 51 -0.26 3.23 -9.18
C ALA A 51 -0.51 4.70 -9.59
N GLN A 52 0.02 5.18 -10.73
CA GLN A 52 -0.43 6.44 -11.33
C GLN A 52 -1.60 6.26 -12.33
N ARG A 53 -2.03 5.05 -12.55
CA ARG A 53 -3.24 4.63 -13.25
C ARG A 53 -4.00 3.67 -12.36
N VAL A 54 -5.22 3.33 -12.74
CA VAL A 54 -6.08 2.45 -11.96
C VAL A 54 -6.44 1.16 -12.69
N ASN A 55 -6.78 0.11 -11.94
CA ASN A 55 -7.15 -1.20 -12.44
C ASN A 55 -8.67 -1.48 -12.43
N TYR A 56 -9.47 -0.43 -12.34
CA TYR A 56 -10.93 -0.47 -12.37
C TYR A 56 -11.47 0.63 -13.31
N PRO A 57 -12.72 0.58 -13.78
CA PRO A 57 -13.28 1.54 -14.73
C PRO A 57 -13.58 2.90 -14.08
N SER A 58 -12.52 3.66 -13.77
CA SER A 58 -12.58 4.98 -13.16
C SER A 58 -13.10 6.04 -14.13
N LYS A 59 -13.80 7.03 -13.59
CA LYS A 59 -14.27 8.23 -14.33
C LYS A 59 -13.33 9.43 -14.14
N VAL A 60 -12.42 9.37 -13.16
CA VAL A 60 -11.55 10.49 -12.78
C VAL A 60 -10.07 10.22 -13.07
N TRP A 61 -9.64 8.97 -13.03
CA TRP A 61 -8.26 8.59 -13.36
C TRP A 61 -8.21 7.69 -14.59
N GLN A 62 -7.05 7.73 -15.28
CA GLN A 62 -6.78 6.89 -16.43
C GLN A 62 -6.59 5.42 -16.00
N THR A 63 -7.22 4.51 -16.74
CA THR A 63 -7.03 3.07 -16.47
C THR A 63 -5.69 2.58 -17.02
N PHE A 64 -5.21 1.42 -16.52
CA PHE A 64 -3.98 0.80 -17.04
C PHE A 64 -4.10 0.37 -18.52
N TRP A 65 -5.32 0.16 -19.00
CA TRP A 65 -5.56 -0.28 -20.39
C TRP A 65 -6.03 0.85 -21.33
N ASP A 66 -6.12 2.08 -20.85
CA ASP A 66 -6.45 3.20 -21.74
C ASP A 66 -5.37 3.40 -22.81
N GLY A 67 -5.78 3.28 -24.07
CA GLY A 67 -4.87 3.34 -25.22
C GLY A 67 -4.12 2.04 -25.51
N PHE A 68 -4.38 0.96 -24.77
CA PHE A 68 -3.73 -0.32 -25.00
C PHE A 68 -4.24 -1.00 -26.26
N ALA A 69 -3.30 -1.31 -27.19
CA ALA A 69 -3.51 -2.20 -28.31
C ALA A 69 -2.55 -3.39 -28.15
N PRO A 70 -3.03 -4.65 -28.29
CA PRO A 70 -2.23 -5.85 -28.00
C PRO A 70 -0.88 -5.93 -28.70
N ASP A 71 -0.82 -5.44 -29.95
CA ASP A 71 0.39 -5.49 -30.78
C ASP A 71 1.27 -4.24 -30.68
N SER A 72 0.79 -3.19 -30.00
CA SER A 72 1.56 -1.95 -29.87
C SER A 72 2.75 -2.13 -28.94
N ARG A 73 3.96 -1.78 -29.43
CA ARG A 73 5.17 -1.63 -28.62
C ARG A 73 5.21 -0.23 -28.00
N GLU A 74 4.72 0.76 -28.72
CA GLU A 74 4.74 2.17 -28.32
C GLU A 74 3.95 2.43 -27.03
N PHE A 75 2.88 1.65 -26.80
CA PHE A 75 2.07 1.75 -25.58
C PHE A 75 2.90 1.65 -24.28
N PHE A 76 3.97 0.86 -24.29
CA PHE A 76 4.80 0.62 -23.11
C PHE A 76 5.85 1.71 -22.88
N GLY A 77 6.05 2.62 -23.84
CA GLY A 77 7.04 3.67 -23.75
C GLY A 77 8.49 3.15 -23.74
N PRO A 78 9.44 3.85 -23.10
CA PRO A 78 10.87 3.57 -23.21
C PRO A 78 11.37 2.45 -22.27
N VAL A 79 10.51 1.57 -21.80
CA VAL A 79 10.94 0.43 -20.97
C VAL A 79 11.79 -0.57 -21.77
N PRO A 80 12.69 -1.34 -21.12
CA PRO A 80 13.45 -2.38 -21.79
C PRO A 80 12.55 -3.38 -22.52
N ASP A 81 12.97 -3.83 -23.69
CA ASP A 81 12.19 -4.80 -24.48
C ASP A 81 11.96 -6.12 -23.75
N ALA A 82 12.88 -6.51 -22.87
CA ALA A 82 12.74 -7.70 -22.04
C ALA A 82 11.53 -7.61 -21.05
N ASP A 83 11.13 -6.41 -20.66
CA ASP A 83 10.02 -6.20 -19.71
C ASP A 83 8.65 -6.17 -20.41
N VAL A 84 8.63 -5.88 -21.73
CA VAL A 84 7.39 -5.70 -22.49
C VAL A 84 6.48 -6.92 -22.47
N PRO A 85 6.97 -8.17 -22.62
CA PRO A 85 6.09 -9.33 -22.57
C PRO A 85 5.33 -9.47 -21.25
N GLY A 86 6.00 -9.26 -20.11
CA GLY A 86 5.36 -9.28 -18.79
C GLY A 86 4.32 -8.18 -18.65
N ARG A 87 4.64 -6.94 -19.05
CA ARG A 87 3.72 -5.80 -19.01
C ARG A 87 2.52 -6.01 -19.91
N ARG A 88 2.74 -6.50 -21.13
CA ARG A 88 1.68 -6.85 -22.08
C ARG A 88 0.73 -7.88 -21.48
N HIS A 89 1.28 -8.89 -20.82
CA HIS A 89 0.49 -9.94 -20.19
C HIS A 89 -0.48 -9.34 -19.16
N TRP A 90 0.01 -8.64 -18.13
CA TRP A 90 -0.88 -8.17 -17.07
C TRP A 90 -1.86 -7.07 -17.53
N VAL A 91 -1.47 -6.17 -18.47
CA VAL A 91 -2.41 -5.20 -19.07
C VAL A 91 -3.50 -5.92 -19.86
N SER A 92 -3.15 -6.93 -20.65
CA SER A 92 -4.12 -7.74 -21.41
C SER A 92 -5.10 -8.43 -20.47
N GLN A 93 -4.64 -8.95 -19.36
CA GLN A 93 -5.49 -9.61 -18.35
C GLN A 93 -6.45 -8.61 -17.70
N MET A 94 -5.99 -7.41 -17.34
CA MET A 94 -6.85 -6.34 -16.81
C MET A 94 -7.93 -5.94 -17.82
N LYS A 95 -7.49 -5.66 -19.05
CA LYS A 95 -8.44 -5.29 -20.12
C LYS A 95 -9.45 -6.40 -20.38
N ARG A 96 -9.01 -7.65 -20.42
CA ARG A 96 -9.90 -8.81 -20.61
C ARG A 96 -10.98 -8.88 -19.54
N LEU A 97 -10.64 -8.64 -18.27
CA LEU A 97 -11.60 -8.62 -17.18
C LEU A 97 -12.60 -7.47 -17.36
N ALA A 98 -12.11 -6.28 -17.68
CA ALA A 98 -12.93 -5.10 -17.92
C ALA A 98 -13.88 -5.29 -19.13
N ASP A 99 -13.41 -5.89 -20.23
CA ASP A 99 -14.20 -6.18 -21.44
C ASP A 99 -15.34 -7.17 -21.17
N GLN A 100 -15.24 -7.99 -20.12
CA GLN A 100 -16.31 -8.86 -19.64
C GLN A 100 -17.34 -8.11 -18.75
N GLY A 101 -17.16 -6.80 -18.54
CA GLY A 101 -17.99 -6.00 -17.65
C GLY A 101 -17.71 -6.23 -16.16
N CYS A 102 -16.59 -6.89 -15.83
CA CYS A 102 -16.20 -7.12 -14.44
C CYS A 102 -15.31 -5.97 -13.95
N ASP A 103 -15.83 -5.20 -13.02
CA ASP A 103 -15.05 -4.24 -12.23
C ASP A 103 -14.25 -5.01 -11.16
N TYR A 104 -12.93 -5.01 -11.30
CA TYR A 104 -12.02 -5.70 -10.38
C TYR A 104 -12.24 -5.29 -8.91
N LEU A 105 -12.33 -3.98 -8.66
CA LEU A 105 -12.46 -3.47 -7.30
C LEU A 105 -13.81 -3.85 -6.69
N ALA A 106 -14.90 -3.65 -7.43
CA ALA A 106 -16.24 -4.03 -6.98
C ALA A 106 -16.35 -5.55 -6.73
N CYS A 107 -15.78 -6.37 -7.62
CA CYS A 107 -15.77 -7.83 -7.49
C CYS A 107 -15.03 -8.28 -6.22
N ALA A 108 -13.83 -7.74 -5.98
CA ALA A 108 -13.03 -8.07 -4.79
C ALA A 108 -13.74 -7.67 -3.50
N LEU A 109 -14.26 -6.44 -3.40
CA LEU A 109 -14.94 -5.95 -2.20
C LEU A 109 -16.22 -6.74 -1.91
N ALA A 110 -17.04 -7.04 -2.94
CA ALA A 110 -18.22 -7.88 -2.79
C ALA A 110 -17.87 -9.30 -2.31
N ARG A 111 -16.74 -9.86 -2.79
CA ARG A 111 -16.28 -11.17 -2.33
C ARG A 111 -15.82 -11.14 -0.88
N CYS A 112 -15.13 -10.08 -0.43
CA CYS A 112 -14.78 -9.89 0.97
C CYS A 112 -16.03 -9.98 1.87
N ARG A 113 -17.09 -9.25 1.53
CA ARG A 113 -18.37 -9.31 2.24
C ARG A 113 -18.93 -10.72 2.30
N LYS A 114 -18.95 -11.42 1.16
CA LYS A 114 -19.45 -12.79 1.07
C LYS A 114 -18.65 -13.77 1.93
N ARG A 115 -17.36 -13.50 2.12
CA ARG A 115 -16.45 -14.31 2.94
C ARG A 115 -16.39 -13.90 4.41
N GLY A 116 -17.10 -12.81 4.79
CA GLY A 116 -17.16 -12.32 6.15
C GLY A 116 -15.88 -11.63 6.65
N ILE A 117 -15.02 -11.16 5.73
CA ILE A 117 -13.89 -10.27 6.02
C ILE A 117 -14.22 -8.84 5.60
N ALA A 118 -13.66 -7.86 6.27
CA ALA A 118 -13.94 -6.46 5.97
C ALA A 118 -13.34 -6.05 4.60
N PRO A 119 -14.17 -5.49 3.69
CA PRO A 119 -13.68 -4.95 2.43
C PRO A 119 -12.91 -3.66 2.67
N GLY A 120 -11.65 -3.63 2.30
CA GLY A 120 -10.78 -2.47 2.43
C GLY A 120 -10.18 -2.06 1.08
N VAL A 121 -9.83 -0.79 0.98
CA VAL A 121 -9.10 -0.24 -0.16
C VAL A 121 -7.85 0.45 0.37
N THR A 122 -6.70 0.21 -0.27
CA THR A 122 -5.45 0.92 0.01
C THR A 122 -5.05 1.76 -1.19
N ILE A 123 -4.86 3.05 -1.02
CA ILE A 123 -4.49 3.99 -2.10
C ILE A 123 -3.02 4.36 -1.94
N ARG A 124 -2.21 4.07 -2.96
CA ARG A 124 -0.84 4.57 -3.05
C ARG A 124 -0.86 6.07 -3.30
N MET A 125 -0.34 6.83 -2.36
CA MET A 125 -0.49 8.29 -2.36
C MET A 125 0.56 9.03 -3.19
N ASN A 126 1.65 8.38 -3.60
CA ASN A 126 2.65 8.99 -4.49
C ASN A 126 3.48 7.91 -5.21
N ASP A 127 2.83 7.14 -6.07
CA ASP A 127 3.52 6.08 -6.81
C ASP A 127 4.49 6.65 -7.85
N VAL A 128 5.75 6.21 -7.79
CA VAL A 128 6.83 6.65 -8.69
C VAL A 128 7.53 5.45 -9.33
N HIS A 129 6.82 4.37 -9.57
CA HIS A 129 7.36 3.28 -10.37
C HIS A 129 7.76 3.79 -11.77
N ASP A 130 8.75 3.14 -12.36
CA ASP A 130 9.26 3.44 -13.69
C ASP A 130 9.93 4.82 -13.88
N VAL A 131 10.34 5.47 -12.80
CA VAL A 131 11.08 6.75 -12.89
C VAL A 131 12.25 6.73 -13.89
N PRO A 132 13.01 5.62 -14.05
CA PRO A 132 14.05 5.54 -15.07
C PRO A 132 13.52 5.56 -16.50
N TRP A 133 12.21 5.34 -16.71
CA TRP A 133 11.58 5.26 -18.03
C TRP A 133 10.39 6.22 -18.16
N PRO A 134 10.62 7.55 -18.16
CA PRO A 134 9.55 8.53 -18.26
C PRO A 134 8.69 8.30 -19.51
N GLY A 135 7.38 8.28 -19.34
CA GLY A 135 6.45 7.95 -20.42
C GLY A 135 6.13 6.46 -20.56
N SER A 136 6.57 5.61 -19.63
CA SER A 136 6.12 4.21 -19.59
C SER A 136 4.59 4.13 -19.38
N ASN A 137 4.03 2.94 -19.64
CA ASN A 137 2.60 2.69 -19.46
C ASN A 137 2.10 2.77 -18.00
N LEU A 138 2.99 2.95 -17.02
CA LEU A 138 2.60 3.19 -15.62
C LEU A 138 2.29 4.66 -15.34
N PHE A 139 2.85 5.60 -16.11
CA PHE A 139 2.59 7.03 -15.89
C PHE A 139 1.20 7.44 -16.35
N GLY A 140 0.50 8.17 -15.47
CA GLY A 140 -0.79 8.79 -15.78
C GLY A 140 -0.65 10.11 -16.54
N ARG A 141 -1.72 10.53 -17.24
CA ARG A 141 -1.74 11.80 -17.98
C ARG A 141 -1.46 13.00 -17.09
N PHE A 142 -2.03 13.03 -15.88
CA PHE A 142 -1.82 14.11 -14.93
C PHE A 142 -0.33 14.32 -14.64
N TYR A 143 0.36 13.22 -14.28
CA TYR A 143 1.79 13.28 -13.98
C TYR A 143 2.62 13.72 -15.18
N MET A 144 2.29 13.23 -16.38
CA MET A 144 3.03 13.58 -17.61
C MET A 144 2.78 15.00 -18.08
N ALA A 145 1.56 15.52 -17.87
CA ALA A 145 1.19 16.89 -18.27
C ALA A 145 1.72 17.96 -17.32
N HIS A 146 2.09 17.61 -16.08
CA HIS A 146 2.45 18.55 -15.03
C HIS A 146 3.82 18.30 -14.42
N PRO A 147 4.92 18.40 -15.20
CA PRO A 147 6.27 18.23 -14.66
C PRO A 147 6.63 19.24 -13.57
N GLU A 148 6.01 20.42 -13.57
CA GLU A 148 6.19 21.49 -12.59
C GLU A 148 5.64 21.15 -11.20
N LEU A 149 4.76 20.14 -11.10
CA LEU A 149 4.18 19.69 -9.84
C LEU A 149 5.02 18.62 -9.12
N ARG A 150 6.19 18.26 -9.66
CA ARG A 150 7.09 17.28 -9.08
C ARG A 150 8.02 17.92 -8.07
N LEU A 151 8.57 17.10 -7.17
CA LEU A 151 9.54 17.56 -6.16
C LEU A 151 10.83 18.11 -6.77
N SER A 152 11.23 17.65 -7.93
CA SER A 152 12.32 18.25 -8.71
C SER A 152 11.93 18.47 -10.15
N ASN A 153 12.33 19.65 -10.68
CA ASN A 153 12.15 20.01 -12.07
C ASN A 153 13.45 20.68 -12.56
N PRO A 154 14.20 20.13 -13.54
CA PRO A 154 13.87 18.90 -14.29
C PRO A 154 13.90 17.66 -13.41
N PRO A 155 13.14 16.62 -13.78
CA PRO A 155 13.08 15.40 -12.99
C PRO A 155 14.45 14.74 -12.93
N VAL A 156 14.95 14.56 -11.71
CA VAL A 156 16.12 13.70 -11.48
C VAL A 156 15.64 12.26 -11.52
N CYS A 157 16.44 11.35 -12.08
CA CYS A 157 16.12 9.93 -12.16
C CYS A 157 16.21 9.22 -10.79
N THR A 158 15.87 9.93 -9.71
CA THR A 158 15.73 9.37 -8.38
C THR A 158 14.26 9.35 -8.02
N TRP A 159 13.79 8.26 -7.43
CA TRP A 159 12.40 8.12 -7.04
C TRP A 159 11.93 9.29 -6.13
N ALA A 160 12.78 9.78 -5.22
CA ALA A 160 12.45 10.87 -4.31
C ALA A 160 12.15 12.19 -5.05
N GLY A 161 12.95 12.53 -6.08
CA GLY A 161 12.74 13.74 -6.86
C GLY A 161 11.58 13.66 -7.85
N ALA A 162 11.13 12.46 -8.17
CA ALA A 162 10.05 12.23 -9.12
C ALA A 162 8.65 12.25 -8.48
N GLY A 163 8.55 12.24 -7.15
CA GLY A 163 7.27 12.32 -6.45
C GLY A 163 6.53 13.62 -6.77
N LEU A 164 5.20 13.57 -6.74
CA LEU A 164 4.37 14.77 -6.81
C LEU A 164 4.48 15.55 -5.51
N ASN A 165 4.64 16.87 -5.60
CA ASN A 165 4.77 17.75 -4.45
C ASN A 165 3.40 18.17 -3.91
N TYR A 166 3.08 17.72 -2.71
CA TYR A 166 1.79 18.01 -2.05
C TYR A 166 1.63 19.46 -1.56
N GLU A 167 2.64 20.31 -1.68
CA GLU A 167 2.45 21.76 -1.52
C GLU A 167 1.48 22.32 -2.56
N HIS A 168 1.43 21.71 -3.75
CA HIS A 168 0.52 22.15 -4.81
C HIS A 168 -0.91 21.64 -4.56
N ALA A 169 -1.87 22.56 -4.54
CA ALA A 169 -3.28 22.20 -4.38
C ALA A 169 -3.76 21.23 -5.46
N ALA A 170 -3.32 21.41 -6.71
CA ALA A 170 -3.68 20.55 -7.83
C ALA A 170 -3.30 19.08 -7.60
N VAL A 171 -2.19 18.79 -6.91
CA VAL A 171 -1.79 17.41 -6.53
C VAL A 171 -2.77 16.84 -5.51
N ARG A 172 -3.09 17.61 -4.47
CA ARG A 172 -4.06 17.19 -3.45
C ARG A 172 -5.45 16.96 -4.03
N GLU A 173 -5.93 17.86 -4.88
CA GLU A 173 -7.21 17.75 -5.59
C GLU A 173 -7.26 16.50 -6.50
N HIS A 174 -6.15 16.19 -7.19
CA HIS A 174 -6.04 15.01 -8.02
C HIS A 174 -6.27 13.72 -7.22
N TYR A 175 -5.66 13.59 -6.03
CA TYR A 175 -5.89 12.44 -5.14
C TYR A 175 -7.24 12.48 -4.43
N LEU A 176 -7.74 13.65 -4.05
CA LEU A 176 -9.10 13.78 -3.50
C LEU A 176 -10.17 13.34 -4.50
N GLY A 177 -9.95 13.58 -5.79
CA GLY A 177 -10.84 13.08 -6.85
C GLY A 177 -10.92 11.55 -6.86
N LEU A 178 -9.78 10.86 -6.78
CA LEU A 178 -9.72 9.40 -6.71
C LEU A 178 -10.37 8.87 -5.44
N ILE A 179 -10.02 9.46 -4.29
CA ILE A 179 -10.57 9.08 -2.98
C ILE A 179 -12.09 9.27 -2.97
N GLY A 180 -12.58 10.40 -3.46
CA GLY A 180 -14.00 10.71 -3.55
C GLY A 180 -14.76 9.70 -4.42
N GLU A 181 -14.21 9.31 -5.58
CA GLU A 181 -14.81 8.28 -6.44
C GLU A 181 -14.92 6.94 -5.72
N ILE A 182 -13.86 6.52 -5.03
CA ILE A 182 -13.82 5.24 -4.31
C ILE A 182 -14.79 5.25 -3.12
N VAL A 183 -14.74 6.28 -2.29
CA VAL A 183 -15.57 6.41 -1.10
C VAL A 183 -17.07 6.45 -1.46
N THR A 184 -17.44 7.14 -2.52
CA THR A 184 -18.85 7.25 -2.94
C THR A 184 -19.32 6.05 -3.76
N GLY A 185 -18.46 5.54 -4.66
CA GLY A 185 -18.80 4.53 -5.66
C GLY A 185 -18.76 3.08 -5.17
N TYR A 186 -17.97 2.76 -4.13
CA TYR A 186 -17.71 1.38 -3.72
C TYR A 186 -18.15 1.09 -2.28
N ASP A 187 -18.47 -0.16 -2.01
CA ASP A 187 -18.86 -0.65 -0.68
C ASP A 187 -17.62 -1.15 0.09
N LEU A 188 -16.97 -0.25 0.82
CA LEU A 188 -15.80 -0.53 1.65
C LEU A 188 -16.07 -0.16 3.12
N GLU A 189 -15.36 -0.82 4.03
CA GLU A 189 -15.35 -0.53 5.48
C GLU A 189 -14.05 0.12 5.93
N VAL A 190 -12.95 -0.06 5.18
CA VAL A 190 -11.63 0.47 5.52
C VAL A 190 -11.05 1.18 4.30
N LEU A 191 -10.56 2.39 4.51
CA LEU A 191 -9.73 3.14 3.56
C LEU A 191 -8.35 3.32 4.16
N GLU A 192 -7.33 2.71 3.56
CA GLU A 192 -5.93 2.97 3.88
C GLU A 192 -5.35 3.98 2.89
N LEU A 193 -4.68 5.01 3.41
CA LEU A 193 -3.84 5.90 2.63
C LEU A 193 -2.38 5.47 2.78
N ASP A 194 -1.83 4.82 1.78
CA ASP A 194 -0.46 4.31 1.82
C ASP A 194 0.53 5.44 1.49
N PHE A 195 1.00 6.13 2.54
CA PHE A 195 2.05 7.13 2.45
C PHE A 195 3.46 6.53 2.48
N LEU A 196 3.59 5.24 2.77
CA LEU A 196 4.89 4.61 2.93
C LEU A 196 5.43 4.00 1.63
N ARG A 197 4.57 3.72 0.65
CA ARG A 197 5.00 3.06 -0.60
C ARG A 197 6.09 3.85 -1.34
N PHE A 198 6.07 5.13 -1.33
CA PHE A 198 7.13 6.05 -1.78
C PHE A 198 7.04 7.31 -0.94
N PRO A 199 7.74 7.39 0.20
CA PRO A 199 7.59 8.47 1.17
C PRO A 199 8.29 9.76 0.72
N CYS A 200 7.80 10.37 -0.35
CA CYS A 200 8.33 11.59 -0.96
C CYS A 200 7.17 12.52 -1.33
N TYR A 201 6.77 13.40 -0.41
CA TYR A 201 5.58 14.26 -0.54
C TYR A 201 5.91 15.74 -0.57
N PHE A 202 7.03 16.13 0.04
CA PHE A 202 7.42 17.51 0.22
C PHE A 202 8.93 17.69 0.02
N PRO A 203 9.41 18.92 -0.30
CA PRO A 203 10.83 19.26 -0.16
C PRO A 203 11.31 19.00 1.27
N ARG A 204 12.60 18.67 1.44
CA ARG A 204 13.20 18.38 2.76
C ARG A 204 13.48 19.66 3.58
N SER A 205 12.44 20.46 3.80
CA SER A 205 12.51 21.67 4.59
C SER A 205 11.11 22.00 5.09
N GLU A 206 10.97 22.91 6.05
CA GLU A 206 9.68 23.43 6.50
C GLU A 206 8.69 22.37 7.02
N PHE A 207 9.17 21.39 7.79
CA PHE A 207 8.38 20.24 8.26
C PHE A 207 7.07 20.63 8.95
N GLU A 208 7.07 21.71 9.75
CA GLU A 208 5.86 22.17 10.46
C GLU A 208 4.77 22.59 9.45
N ARG A 209 5.14 23.36 8.44
CA ARG A 209 4.23 23.77 7.38
C ARG A 209 3.71 22.56 6.59
N HIS A 210 4.54 21.58 6.32
CA HIS A 210 4.16 20.36 5.62
C HIS A 210 3.18 19.51 6.42
N CYS A 211 3.36 19.46 7.75
CA CYS A 211 2.41 18.83 8.66
C CYS A 211 1.03 19.50 8.62
N GLU A 212 0.98 20.84 8.57
CA GLU A 212 -0.28 21.58 8.42
C GLU A 212 -0.97 21.28 7.09
N ILE A 213 -0.23 21.32 5.97
CA ILE A 213 -0.75 21.04 4.63
C ILE A 213 -1.32 19.61 4.55
N MET A 214 -0.60 18.62 5.10
CA MET A 214 -1.05 17.24 5.08
C MET A 214 -2.23 17.03 6.03
N THR A 215 -2.26 17.69 7.19
CA THR A 215 -3.40 17.64 8.10
C THR A 215 -4.66 18.21 7.45
N ASP A 216 -4.55 19.31 6.72
CA ASP A 216 -5.66 19.85 5.92
C ASP A 216 -6.15 18.84 4.88
N PHE A 217 -5.23 18.17 4.19
CA PHE A 217 -5.59 17.11 3.26
C PHE A 217 -6.34 15.96 3.93
N ILE A 218 -5.90 15.50 5.10
CA ILE A 218 -6.59 14.45 5.87
C ILE A 218 -7.98 14.91 6.35
N ARG A 219 -8.15 16.19 6.72
CA ARG A 219 -9.47 16.77 7.02
C ARG A 219 -10.41 16.71 5.82
N GLU A 220 -9.91 17.01 4.61
CA GLU A 220 -10.71 16.87 3.37
C GLU A 220 -11.11 15.42 3.11
N VAL A 221 -10.17 14.46 3.29
CA VAL A 221 -10.49 13.03 3.15
C VAL A 221 -11.58 12.62 4.16
N ARG A 222 -11.48 13.05 5.42
CA ARG A 222 -12.50 12.76 6.44
C ARG A 222 -13.86 13.35 6.04
N ARG A 223 -13.89 14.58 5.52
CA ARG A 223 -15.13 15.19 5.00
C ARG A 223 -15.75 14.40 3.86
N LEU A 224 -14.95 13.87 2.94
CA LEU A 224 -15.45 12.99 1.85
C LEU A 224 -16.07 11.72 2.41
N ILE A 225 -15.43 11.09 3.40
CA ILE A 225 -15.94 9.89 4.07
C ILE A 225 -17.28 10.20 4.77
N ASP A 226 -17.32 11.23 5.59
CA ASP A 226 -18.50 11.60 6.36
C ASP A 226 -19.66 12.02 5.43
N GLY A 227 -19.35 12.75 4.37
CA GLY A 227 -20.30 13.17 3.34
C GLY A 227 -20.88 12.02 2.51
N SER A 228 -20.21 10.87 2.48
CA SER A 228 -20.72 9.67 1.80
C SER A 228 -21.88 8.99 2.52
N GLY A 229 -22.08 9.29 3.80
CA GLY A 229 -23.04 8.61 4.68
C GLY A 229 -22.67 7.17 5.03
N LYS A 230 -21.49 6.70 4.63
CA LYS A 230 -20.99 5.35 4.89
C LYS A 230 -20.10 5.34 6.15
N ARG A 231 -20.02 4.18 6.80
CA ARG A 231 -19.11 3.96 7.92
C ARG A 231 -17.79 3.38 7.40
N ILE A 232 -16.83 4.24 7.08
CA ILE A 232 -15.53 3.87 6.56
C ILE A 232 -14.47 4.31 7.56
N ALA A 233 -13.68 3.36 8.04
CA ALA A 233 -12.53 3.64 8.89
C ALA A 233 -11.37 4.18 8.03
N LEU A 234 -10.75 5.28 8.45
CA LEU A 234 -9.58 5.87 7.82
C LEU A 234 -8.30 5.43 8.56
N ILE A 235 -7.41 4.75 7.86
CA ILE A 235 -6.14 4.23 8.38
C ILE A 235 -5.00 4.72 7.50
N PRO A 236 -4.23 5.76 7.87
CA PRO A 236 -2.99 6.09 7.16
C PRO A 236 -1.89 5.07 7.46
N ARG A 237 -1.10 4.71 6.45
CA ARG A 237 0.12 3.91 6.58
C ARG A 237 1.34 4.83 6.51
N VAL A 238 2.12 4.88 7.60
CA VAL A 238 3.19 5.86 7.85
C VAL A 238 4.50 5.19 8.27
N ALA A 239 5.57 6.00 8.41
CA ALA A 239 6.89 5.53 8.80
C ALA A 239 6.89 4.82 10.17
N ALA A 240 7.92 3.98 10.40
CA ALA A 240 8.04 3.13 11.59
C ALA A 240 8.08 3.91 12.92
N ALA A 241 8.61 5.11 12.93
CA ALA A 241 8.69 5.96 14.12
C ALA A 241 7.94 7.29 13.94
N PRO A 242 7.28 7.83 15.00
CA PRO A 242 6.55 9.10 14.91
C PRO A 242 7.40 10.27 14.43
N ALA A 243 8.65 10.37 14.90
CA ALA A 243 9.57 11.43 14.47
C ALA A 243 9.82 11.38 12.94
N ALA A 244 10.10 10.18 12.40
CA ALA A 244 10.30 10.00 10.97
C ALA A 244 9.03 10.30 10.16
N ALA A 245 7.84 9.97 10.69
CA ALA A 245 6.57 10.33 10.07
C ALA A 245 6.41 11.86 10.00
N ARG A 246 6.73 12.57 11.09
CA ARG A 246 6.64 14.03 11.15
C ARG A 246 7.62 14.71 10.18
N GLU A 247 8.84 14.21 10.01
CA GLU A 247 9.80 14.70 9.01
C GLU A 247 9.28 14.59 7.56
N LEU A 248 8.37 13.64 7.32
CA LEU A 248 7.69 13.47 6.04
C LEU A 248 6.43 14.35 5.89
N GLY A 249 6.09 15.14 6.90
CA GLY A 249 4.88 15.97 6.93
C GLY A 249 3.65 15.28 7.52
N PHE A 250 3.82 14.19 8.28
CA PHE A 250 2.69 13.42 8.82
C PHE A 250 2.55 13.63 10.34
N ASP A 251 1.71 14.56 10.76
CA ASP A 251 1.39 14.79 12.16
C ASP A 251 0.26 13.85 12.63
N VAL A 252 0.64 12.61 12.89
CA VAL A 252 -0.29 11.55 13.34
C VAL A 252 -0.98 11.91 14.65
N GLY A 253 -0.29 12.67 15.53
CA GLY A 253 -0.85 13.15 16.78
C GLY A 253 -1.99 14.15 16.57
N ALA A 254 -1.81 15.11 15.67
CA ALA A 254 -2.86 16.04 15.29
C ALA A 254 -4.04 15.30 14.65
N TRP A 255 -3.79 14.35 13.76
CA TRP A 255 -4.85 13.56 13.11
C TRP A 255 -5.69 12.78 14.12
N ALA A 256 -5.04 12.15 15.11
CA ALA A 256 -5.73 11.45 16.19
C ALA A 256 -6.48 12.39 17.13
N GLY A 257 -5.83 13.50 17.54
CA GLY A 257 -6.41 14.49 18.44
C GLY A 257 -7.66 15.18 17.87
N GLU A 258 -7.72 15.37 16.56
CA GLU A 258 -8.89 15.91 15.85
C GLU A 258 -9.92 14.83 15.49
N GLY A 259 -9.68 13.55 15.78
CA GLY A 259 -10.58 12.45 15.45
C GLY A 259 -10.68 12.17 13.95
N LEU A 260 -9.64 12.51 13.17
CA LEU A 260 -9.62 12.32 11.71
C LEU A 260 -9.37 10.88 11.30
N VAL A 261 -8.64 10.12 12.12
CA VAL A 261 -8.22 8.75 11.83
C VAL A 261 -8.75 7.75 12.86
N ASP A 262 -9.06 6.54 12.41
CA ASP A 262 -9.61 5.47 13.25
C ASP A 262 -8.54 4.42 13.61
N GLY A 263 -7.48 4.36 12.83
CA GLY A 263 -6.31 3.54 13.06
C GLY A 263 -5.08 4.13 12.39
N VAL A 264 -3.91 3.58 12.70
CA VAL A 264 -2.62 3.91 12.07
C VAL A 264 -1.87 2.62 11.79
N THR A 265 -1.49 2.41 10.54
CA THR A 265 -0.51 1.40 10.14
C THR A 265 0.87 2.04 10.13
N PHE A 266 1.84 1.47 10.81
CA PHE A 266 3.21 1.98 10.84
C PHE A 266 4.20 0.86 10.55
N GLY A 267 5.26 1.17 9.80
CA GLY A 267 6.23 0.16 9.42
C GLY A 267 7.48 0.70 8.74
N ALA A 268 8.46 -0.18 8.62
CA ALA A 268 9.63 0.04 7.78
C ALA A 268 9.43 -0.68 6.44
N PHE A 269 10.10 -0.19 5.41
CA PHE A 269 9.96 -0.71 4.06
C PHE A 269 11.16 -1.61 3.71
N PHE A 270 10.90 -2.85 3.30
CA PHE A 270 11.90 -3.86 2.92
C PHE A 270 13.01 -4.09 3.97
N THR A 271 12.68 -4.12 5.23
CA THR A 271 13.64 -4.40 6.32
C THR A 271 13.00 -5.22 7.43
N THR A 272 13.83 -6.04 8.08
CA THR A 272 13.51 -6.72 9.35
C THR A 272 13.98 -5.94 10.57
N ALA A 273 14.42 -4.69 10.40
CA ALA A 273 14.64 -3.79 11.52
C ALA A 273 13.29 -3.42 12.14
N TRP A 274 12.70 -4.37 12.86
CA TRP A 274 11.39 -4.24 13.49
C TRP A 274 11.42 -3.47 14.81
N THR A 275 12.41 -2.61 15.01
CA THR A 275 12.48 -1.67 16.12
C THR A 275 11.49 -0.53 15.89
N MET A 276 10.21 -0.84 16.05
CA MET A 276 9.14 0.14 15.88
C MET A 276 8.61 0.53 17.26
N PRO A 277 8.64 1.83 17.63
CA PRO A 277 8.28 2.29 18.98
C PRO A 277 6.75 2.37 19.14
N VAL A 278 6.11 1.22 19.35
CA VAL A 278 4.66 1.12 19.53
C VAL A 278 4.15 2.01 20.67
N ASP A 279 4.92 2.09 21.76
CA ASP A 279 4.61 2.91 22.92
C ASP A 279 4.64 4.41 22.62
N GLU A 280 5.52 4.88 21.73
CA GLU A 280 5.54 6.27 21.27
C GLU A 280 4.29 6.59 20.46
N TYR A 281 3.93 5.72 19.49
CA TYR A 281 2.68 5.86 18.75
C TYR A 281 1.47 5.83 19.69
N ARG A 282 1.43 4.90 20.65
CA ARG A 282 0.31 4.81 21.62
C ARG A 282 0.16 6.09 22.46
N ARG A 283 1.26 6.64 22.95
CA ARG A 283 1.23 7.93 23.68
C ARG A 283 0.73 9.09 22.81
N LEU A 284 1.04 9.05 21.51
CA LEU A 284 0.67 10.09 20.57
C LEU A 284 -0.80 10.04 20.17
N VAL A 285 -1.33 8.84 19.89
CA VAL A 285 -2.69 8.67 19.35
C VAL A 285 -3.74 8.32 20.42
N GLY A 286 -3.32 7.96 21.62
CA GLY A 286 -4.23 7.53 22.69
C GLY A 286 -4.83 6.14 22.46
N ASP A 287 -5.73 5.71 23.35
CA ASP A 287 -6.33 4.37 23.34
C ASP A 287 -7.47 4.20 22.32
N GLY A 288 -8.03 5.29 21.83
CA GLY A 288 -9.16 5.30 20.91
C GLY A 288 -8.81 4.93 19.47
N VAL A 289 -7.55 5.09 19.06
CA VAL A 289 -7.06 4.81 17.71
C VAL A 289 -6.34 3.46 17.68
N ALA A 290 -6.67 2.63 16.69
CA ALA A 290 -6.04 1.32 16.54
C ALA A 290 -4.63 1.44 15.93
N LEU A 291 -3.70 0.62 16.41
CA LEU A 291 -2.30 0.59 15.95
C LEU A 291 -1.97 -0.75 15.29
N TYR A 292 -1.53 -0.70 14.04
CA TYR A 292 -1.15 -1.87 13.25
C TYR A 292 0.33 -1.82 12.89
N ALA A 293 1.11 -2.75 13.43
CA ALA A 293 2.50 -2.90 13.02
C ALA A 293 2.58 -3.57 11.65
N SER A 294 3.29 -2.95 10.70
CA SER A 294 3.38 -3.47 9.33
C SER A 294 4.74 -4.12 9.06
N THR A 295 4.71 -5.28 8.41
CA THR A 295 5.91 -5.92 7.86
C THR A 295 5.75 -6.26 6.39
N ASP A 296 6.88 -6.28 5.68
CA ASP A 296 6.97 -6.76 4.30
C ASP A 296 7.23 -8.27 4.27
N TYR A 297 6.95 -8.95 3.14
CA TYR A 297 7.19 -10.40 2.96
C TYR A 297 8.68 -10.75 2.92
N ALA A 298 9.55 -9.81 2.58
CA ALA A 298 10.97 -10.02 2.44
C ALA A 298 11.73 -9.30 3.55
N ALA A 299 12.61 -10.07 4.19
CA ALA A 299 13.60 -9.57 5.11
C ALA A 299 14.78 -8.95 4.34
N ASP A 300 15.19 -7.79 4.77
CA ASP A 300 16.48 -7.13 4.52
C ASP A 300 17.10 -7.26 3.10
N ARG A 301 17.00 -6.19 2.33
CA ARG A 301 17.84 -5.95 1.16
C ARG A 301 19.19 -5.36 1.64
N ARG A 302 20.12 -6.20 2.05
CA ARG A 302 21.49 -5.72 2.30
C ARG A 302 22.15 -5.35 0.99
N ARG A 303 22.48 -4.07 0.83
CA ARG A 303 23.20 -3.52 -0.33
C ARG A 303 24.55 -4.18 -0.62
N HIS A 304 25.10 -5.00 0.28
CA HIS A 304 26.46 -5.54 0.19
C HIS A 304 26.53 -7.08 0.09
N LEU A 305 25.39 -7.76 0.07
CA LEU A 305 25.34 -9.18 -0.25
C LEU A 305 24.71 -9.36 -1.64
N PRO A 306 25.16 -10.36 -2.41
CA PRO A 306 24.56 -10.62 -3.72
C PRO A 306 23.05 -10.78 -3.54
N ALA A 307 22.34 -9.87 -4.17
CA ALA A 307 20.93 -9.60 -4.07
C ALA A 307 20.07 -10.85 -3.80
N ARG A 308 19.64 -11.04 -2.59
CA ARG A 308 18.54 -11.96 -2.30
C ARG A 308 17.71 -11.34 -1.19
N ASN A 309 16.48 -10.95 -1.56
CA ASN A 309 15.44 -10.83 -0.56
C ASN A 309 15.36 -12.18 0.14
N LEU A 310 15.69 -12.22 1.43
CA LEU A 310 15.37 -13.39 2.24
C LEU A 310 13.88 -13.30 2.54
N PRO A 311 13.04 -14.19 1.99
CA PRO A 311 11.63 -14.20 2.36
C PRO A 311 11.52 -14.47 3.85
N LEU A 312 10.51 -13.89 4.48
CA LEU A 312 10.16 -14.25 5.85
C LEU A 312 9.72 -15.73 5.88
N ASP A 313 10.03 -16.40 6.96
CA ASP A 313 9.41 -17.67 7.29
C ASP A 313 8.29 -17.49 8.33
N GLU A 314 7.52 -18.53 8.55
CA GLU A 314 6.42 -18.51 9.50
C GLU A 314 6.86 -18.19 10.94
N GLN A 315 8.04 -18.65 11.37
CA GLN A 315 8.54 -18.41 12.73
C GLN A 315 8.95 -16.94 12.90
N MET A 316 9.58 -16.35 11.90
CA MET A 316 9.92 -14.92 11.86
C MET A 316 8.65 -14.08 11.89
N LEU A 317 7.65 -14.42 11.09
CA LEU A 317 6.37 -13.72 11.04
C LEU A 317 5.63 -13.79 12.40
N ARG A 318 5.60 -14.95 13.04
CA ARG A 318 5.05 -15.10 14.38
C ARG A 318 5.86 -14.33 15.42
N GLY A 319 7.18 -14.27 15.29
CA GLY A 319 8.06 -13.47 16.16
C GLY A 319 7.77 -11.98 16.04
N PHE A 320 7.62 -11.49 14.82
CA PHE A 320 7.21 -10.12 14.54
C PHE A 320 5.88 -9.77 15.22
N ALA A 321 4.84 -10.56 14.97
CA ALA A 321 3.51 -10.32 15.55
C ALA A 321 3.54 -10.37 17.08
N ALA A 322 4.18 -11.38 17.67
CA ALA A 322 4.28 -11.51 19.12
C ALA A 322 4.97 -10.33 19.78
N GLY A 323 6.06 -9.83 19.20
CA GLY A 323 6.80 -8.68 19.73
C GLY A 323 5.95 -7.40 19.73
N HIS A 324 5.29 -7.09 18.61
CA HIS A 324 4.53 -5.85 18.49
C HIS A 324 3.20 -5.88 19.26
N LEU A 325 2.50 -7.01 19.26
CA LEU A 325 1.30 -7.17 20.09
C LEU A 325 1.63 -7.08 21.60
N ALA A 326 2.77 -7.64 22.04
CA ALA A 326 3.24 -7.50 23.42
C ALA A 326 3.62 -6.06 23.77
N ALA A 327 4.09 -5.28 22.80
CA ALA A 327 4.40 -3.86 22.96
C ALA A 327 3.15 -2.96 22.92
N GLY A 328 1.94 -3.50 22.68
CA GLY A 328 0.68 -2.75 22.71
C GLY A 328 0.10 -2.38 21.34
N ALA A 329 0.58 -2.97 20.25
CA ALA A 329 -0.13 -2.90 18.97
C ALA A 329 -1.46 -3.64 19.05
N ASP A 330 -2.48 -3.14 18.36
CA ASP A 330 -3.80 -3.77 18.32
C ASP A 330 -3.87 -4.90 17.28
N GLY A 331 -2.98 -4.87 16.28
CA GLY A 331 -2.89 -5.87 15.25
C GLY A 331 -1.65 -5.70 14.36
N VAL A 332 -1.63 -6.43 13.27
CA VAL A 332 -0.54 -6.41 12.27
C VAL A 332 -1.10 -6.14 10.87
N CYS A 333 -0.26 -5.53 10.03
CA CYS A 333 -0.55 -5.34 8.60
C CYS A 333 0.52 -6.05 7.77
N LEU A 334 0.07 -6.89 6.85
CA LEU A 334 0.91 -7.69 5.97
C LEU A 334 0.99 -7.01 4.60
N PHE A 335 2.16 -6.48 4.27
CA PHE A 335 2.41 -5.75 3.04
C PHE A 335 3.27 -6.57 2.08
N ASN A 336 2.94 -6.56 0.79
CA ASN A 336 3.67 -7.27 -0.26
C ASN A 336 3.75 -8.82 -0.11
N PHE A 337 2.96 -9.46 0.72
CA PHE A 337 3.02 -10.93 0.88
C PHE A 337 2.67 -11.68 -0.40
N PHE A 338 1.84 -11.08 -1.25
CA PHE A 338 1.55 -11.57 -2.60
C PHE A 338 2.80 -11.69 -3.49
N CYS A 339 3.86 -10.91 -3.24
CA CYS A 339 5.11 -10.96 -4.01
C CYS A 339 5.83 -12.32 -3.89
N ALA A 340 5.51 -13.13 -2.88
CA ALA A 340 5.98 -14.51 -2.78
C ALA A 340 5.63 -15.35 -4.03
N ARG A 341 4.59 -14.97 -4.77
CA ARG A 341 4.14 -15.65 -6.00
C ARG A 341 4.79 -15.12 -7.28
N GLU A 342 5.57 -14.07 -7.16
CA GLU A 342 6.28 -13.46 -8.29
C GLU A 342 7.63 -14.14 -8.53
N GLY A 343 8.14 -14.04 -9.75
CA GLY A 343 9.45 -14.58 -10.09
C GLY A 343 9.46 -16.06 -10.50
N PRO A 344 10.66 -16.64 -10.67
CA PRO A 344 10.84 -17.95 -11.27
C PRO A 344 10.53 -19.13 -10.32
N GLN A 345 10.48 -18.87 -9.01
CA GLN A 345 10.22 -19.87 -7.98
C GLN A 345 9.14 -19.34 -7.02
N PRO A 346 7.85 -19.34 -7.44
CA PRO A 346 6.76 -18.88 -6.61
C PRO A 346 6.61 -19.75 -5.37
N THR A 347 6.37 -19.08 -4.23
CA THR A 347 6.13 -19.71 -2.94
C THR A 347 4.78 -19.28 -2.36
N ASP A 348 4.34 -19.93 -1.31
CA ASP A 348 3.15 -19.56 -0.56
C ASP A 348 3.37 -18.22 0.20
N PRO A 349 2.37 -17.32 0.23
CA PRO A 349 2.44 -16.07 1.01
C PRO A 349 2.37 -16.26 2.54
N LEU A 350 2.79 -17.39 3.07
CA LEU A 350 2.73 -17.76 4.48
C LEU A 350 1.31 -17.82 5.05
N PHE A 351 0.33 -18.19 4.24
CA PHE A 351 -1.09 -18.22 4.61
C PHE A 351 -1.35 -19.06 5.85
N ALA A 352 -0.62 -20.16 6.04
CA ALA A 352 -0.76 -21.01 7.23
C ALA A 352 -0.42 -20.27 8.55
N ALA A 353 0.52 -19.33 8.51
CA ALA A 353 0.92 -18.55 9.69
C ALA A 353 -0.01 -17.37 9.97
N ILE A 354 -0.68 -16.81 8.97
CA ILE A 354 -1.49 -15.60 9.10
C ILE A 354 -2.57 -15.76 10.19
N ARG A 355 -3.21 -16.90 10.24
CA ARG A 355 -4.24 -17.23 11.25
C ARG A 355 -3.75 -17.10 12.69
N ASP A 356 -2.46 -17.29 12.92
CA ASP A 356 -1.87 -17.25 14.28
C ASP A 356 -1.65 -15.80 14.76
N LEU A 357 -1.60 -14.82 13.84
CA LEU A 357 -1.11 -13.46 14.13
C LEU A 357 -2.09 -12.60 14.94
N GLY A 358 -3.35 -13.01 15.00
CA GLY A 358 -4.43 -12.20 15.58
C GLY A 358 -4.39 -12.06 17.11
N SER A 359 -3.61 -12.86 17.84
CA SER A 359 -3.55 -12.77 19.30
C SER A 359 -2.26 -13.28 19.90
N LEU A 360 -1.83 -12.66 21.01
CA LEU A 360 -0.69 -13.16 21.80
C LEU A 360 -0.93 -14.55 22.36
N GLU A 361 -2.15 -14.87 22.78
CA GLU A 361 -2.50 -16.18 23.33
C GLU A 361 -2.32 -17.29 22.28
N GLY A 362 -2.80 -17.05 21.04
CA GLY A 362 -2.60 -17.98 19.93
C GLY A 362 -1.12 -18.20 19.59
N LEU A 363 -0.29 -17.17 19.80
CA LEU A 363 1.15 -17.23 19.52
C LEU A 363 1.98 -17.88 20.63
N ARG A 364 1.46 -18.01 21.88
CA ARG A 364 2.27 -18.45 23.03
C ARG A 364 2.94 -19.81 22.86
N GLN A 365 2.26 -20.76 22.24
CA GLN A 365 2.75 -22.13 22.07
C GLN A 365 3.28 -22.41 20.67
N LYS A 366 3.37 -21.40 19.80
CA LYS A 366 3.86 -21.56 18.43
C LYS A 366 5.37 -21.29 18.36
N PRO A 367 6.12 -22.05 17.55
CA PRO A 367 7.51 -21.72 17.27
C PRO A 367 7.67 -20.30 16.71
N ARG A 368 8.60 -19.54 17.27
CA ARG A 368 8.86 -18.14 16.91
C ARG A 368 10.35 -17.88 16.83
N LEU A 369 10.73 -17.04 15.87
CA LEU A 369 12.08 -16.52 15.73
C LEU A 369 12.03 -14.98 15.83
N HIS A 370 12.66 -14.42 16.85
CA HIS A 370 12.83 -12.99 16.99
C HIS A 370 14.14 -12.58 16.31
N THR A 371 14.05 -11.82 15.23
CA THR A 371 15.23 -11.30 14.54
C THR A 371 15.61 -9.96 15.15
N VAL A 372 16.90 -9.81 15.46
CA VAL A 372 17.50 -8.53 15.81
C VAL A 372 18.44 -8.19 14.67
N THR A 373 18.03 -7.26 13.83
CA THR A 373 18.94 -6.65 12.87
C THR A 373 19.61 -5.48 13.56
N GLY A 374 20.95 -5.47 13.62
CA GLY A 374 21.67 -4.26 14.01
C GLY A 374 21.20 -3.09 13.15
N LEU A 375 21.16 -1.88 13.69
CA LEU A 375 20.79 -0.65 13.01
C LEU A 375 21.55 -0.53 11.66
N ALA A 376 21.12 -1.27 10.67
CA ALA A 376 21.38 -0.93 9.30
C ALA A 376 20.49 0.30 9.07
N SER A 377 21.13 1.43 8.89
CA SER A 377 20.56 2.68 8.43
C SER A 377 19.24 2.44 7.70
N GLN A 378 18.19 3.13 8.14
CA GLN A 378 17.04 3.35 7.28
C GLN A 378 17.58 3.63 5.87
N PRO A 379 16.99 3.13 4.79
CA PRO A 379 17.47 3.46 3.47
C PRO A 379 17.58 4.98 3.45
N GLU A 380 18.81 5.47 3.44
CA GLU A 380 19.03 6.87 3.13
C GLU A 380 18.22 7.13 1.87
N ALA A 381 17.48 8.22 1.84
CA ALA A 381 16.57 8.60 0.76
C ALA A 381 17.26 8.72 -0.62
N ASP A 382 18.49 8.29 -0.74
CA ASP A 382 19.38 8.42 -1.88
C ASP A 382 19.69 7.11 -2.63
N GLY A 383 18.95 6.04 -2.38
CA GLY A 383 19.21 4.80 -3.11
C GLY A 383 18.06 4.39 -4.01
N PRO A 384 18.27 4.12 -5.29
CA PRO A 384 17.27 3.49 -6.12
C PRO A 384 17.04 2.08 -5.60
N VAL A 385 15.85 1.83 -5.06
CA VAL A 385 15.37 0.47 -4.94
C VAL A 385 14.90 0.11 -6.35
N GLN A 386 15.80 -0.46 -7.12
CA GLN A 386 15.47 -1.06 -8.40
C GLN A 386 15.12 -2.52 -8.22
N THR A 387 14.12 -2.85 -8.90
CA THR A 387 13.48 -3.99 -9.55
C THR A 387 12.52 -4.76 -8.71
#